data_26b1353aaacfbdb64f58b6f0fac1e07c
#
_entry.id   26b1353aaacfbdb64f58b6f0fac1e07c
#
_cell.length_a   1.000
_cell.length_b   1.000
_cell.length_c   1.000
_cell.angle_alpha   90.00
_cell.angle_beta   90.00
_cell.angle_gamma   90.00
#
_symmetry.space_group_name_H-M   'P 1'
#
loop_
_entity.id
_entity.type
_entity.pdbx_description
1 polymer ?
#
loop_
_entity_poly.entity_id
_entity_poly.type
_entity_poly.pdbx_seq_one_letter_code
_entity_poly.pdbx_strand_id
1 'polypeptide(L)'
;MFKGYIEGYYSRRLPIDAFKDLKAPISHYFYGPKEDIYLRHRWQELDKNLKRRILPKKIKQVYCVSPTSEFFKDSKKNLSLLKRKLSHALEKAGFDEIAIFFDDIDITNFGQEAADKDLGKKHAEVLNEVSMHFPKQKN
;
A
#
# COMPACT_ATOMS: atom_id res chain seq x y z
N MET A 1 -9.81 13.90 14.54
CA MET A 1 -8.55 14.35 13.89
C MET A 1 -7.77 13.13 13.39
N PHE A 2 -7.30 13.20 12.14
CA PHE A 2 -6.45 12.17 11.55
C PHE A 2 -5.00 12.37 12.02
N LYS A 3 -4.42 11.35 12.65
CA LYS A 3 -3.00 11.29 13.00
C LYS A 3 -2.49 9.90 12.68
N GLY A 4 -1.49 9.81 11.85
CA GLY A 4 -0.94 8.55 11.39
C GLY A 4 0.52 8.34 11.78
N TYR A 5 0.90 7.10 11.94
CA TYR A 5 2.29 6.66 12.08
C TYR A 5 2.61 5.70 10.93
N ILE A 6 3.74 5.91 10.27
CA ILE A 6 4.20 5.04 9.18
C ILE A 6 5.36 4.18 9.67
N GLU A 7 5.16 2.86 9.67
CA GLU A 7 6.21 1.92 10.05
C GLU A 7 7.30 1.83 8.99
N GLY A 8 8.53 2.03 9.41
CA GLY A 8 9.68 1.46 8.75
C GLY A 8 10.11 2.03 7.42
N TYR A 9 9.82 3.29 7.11
CA TYR A 9 10.25 3.86 5.83
C TYR A 9 11.77 3.69 5.58
N TYR A 10 12.58 3.78 6.61
CA TYR A 10 14.03 3.56 6.54
C TYR A 10 14.55 2.53 7.53
N SER A 11 13.69 1.77 8.17
CA SER A 11 14.06 0.84 9.21
C SER A 11 13.67 -0.58 8.88
N ARG A 12 14.15 -1.50 9.69
CA ARG A 12 13.76 -2.90 9.63
C ARG A 12 12.28 -3.07 9.97
N ARG A 13 11.69 -4.11 9.43
CA ARG A 13 10.37 -4.55 9.84
C ARG A 13 10.37 -4.84 11.33
N LEU A 14 9.52 -4.15 12.06
CA LEU A 14 9.42 -4.31 13.51
C LEU A 14 8.66 -5.60 13.87
N PRO A 15 8.88 -6.15 15.07
CA PRO A 15 8.07 -7.27 15.56
C PRO A 15 6.58 -6.94 15.55
N ILE A 16 5.74 -7.96 15.37
CA ILE A 16 4.28 -7.78 15.28
C ILE A 16 3.67 -7.10 16.52
N ASP A 17 4.30 -7.29 17.67
CA ASP A 17 3.85 -6.75 18.95
C ASP A 17 4.60 -5.50 19.43
N ALA A 18 5.42 -4.91 18.54
CA ALA A 18 6.26 -3.75 18.91
C ALA A 18 5.48 -2.58 19.50
N PHE A 19 4.23 -2.41 19.10
CA PHE A 19 3.37 -1.29 19.51
C PHE A 19 2.11 -1.72 20.26
N LYS A 20 2.10 -2.94 20.83
CA LYS A 20 0.92 -3.47 21.53
C LYS A 20 0.42 -2.55 22.67
N ASP A 21 1.34 -1.84 23.32
CA ASP A 21 1.04 -0.95 24.44
C ASP A 21 1.03 0.52 24.05
N LEU A 22 0.87 0.81 22.77
CA LEU A 22 0.88 2.18 22.26
C LEU A 22 -0.22 3.03 22.88
N LYS A 23 0.17 4.13 23.53
CA LYS A 23 -0.74 5.09 24.16
C LYS A 23 -0.83 6.43 23.42
N ALA A 24 0.02 6.63 22.41
CA ALA A 24 -0.01 7.85 21.63
C ALA A 24 -1.38 8.04 20.94
N PRO A 25 -1.88 9.28 20.82
CA PRO A 25 -3.20 9.54 20.24
C PRO A 25 -3.17 9.51 18.71
N ILE A 26 -2.85 8.36 18.12
CA ILE A 26 -2.91 8.15 16.68
C ILE A 26 -4.22 7.45 16.30
N SER A 27 -4.72 7.75 15.12
CA SER A 27 -5.92 7.12 14.55
C SER A 27 -5.60 6.01 13.56
N HIS A 28 -4.44 6.10 12.90
CA HIS A 28 -4.04 5.18 11.82
C HIS A 28 -2.59 4.74 11.97
N TYR A 29 -2.37 3.48 11.65
CA TYR A 29 -1.03 2.88 11.58
C TYR A 29 -0.81 2.38 10.16
N PHE A 30 0.19 2.93 9.48
CA PHE A 30 0.53 2.58 8.10
C PHE A 30 1.64 1.55 8.09
N TYR A 31 1.32 0.34 7.64
CA TYR A 31 2.29 -0.72 7.44
C TYR A 31 2.92 -0.58 6.05
N GLY A 32 4.13 -0.04 6.02
CA GLY A 32 4.85 0.21 4.77
C GLY A 32 6.37 0.08 4.88
N PRO A 33 6.92 -0.91 5.63
CA PRO A 33 8.37 -1.02 5.79
C PRO A 33 9.05 -1.26 4.44
N LYS A 34 10.05 -0.47 4.14
CA LYS A 34 10.78 -0.52 2.87
C LYS A 34 11.47 -1.87 2.64
N GLU A 35 11.84 -2.56 3.70
CA GLU A 35 12.47 -3.89 3.61
C GLU A 35 11.48 -5.02 3.28
N ASP A 36 10.19 -4.79 3.39
CA ASP A 36 9.21 -5.79 3.02
C ASP A 36 9.13 -5.89 1.50
N ILE A 37 9.75 -6.94 0.96
CA ILE A 37 9.83 -7.16 -0.48
C ILE A 37 8.46 -7.29 -1.14
N TYR A 38 7.46 -7.77 -0.42
CA TYR A 38 6.10 -7.94 -0.93
C TYR A 38 5.35 -6.62 -1.10
N LEU A 39 5.86 -5.53 -0.55
CA LEU A 39 5.26 -4.21 -0.75
C LEU A 39 5.77 -3.50 -1.99
N ARG A 40 6.97 -3.85 -2.46
CA ARG A 40 7.66 -3.16 -3.57
C ARG A 40 8.15 -4.10 -4.66
N HIS A 41 9.28 -4.77 -4.44
CA HIS A 41 9.98 -5.54 -5.48
C HIS A 41 9.19 -6.75 -5.96
N ARG A 42 8.50 -7.41 -5.05
CA ARG A 42 7.65 -8.57 -5.32
C ARG A 42 6.20 -8.26 -4.98
N TRP A 43 5.77 -7.06 -5.34
CA TRP A 43 4.43 -6.59 -4.99
C TRP A 43 3.30 -7.43 -5.63
N GLN A 44 3.57 -8.10 -6.75
CA GLN A 44 2.59 -8.98 -7.42
C GLN A 44 2.31 -10.25 -6.62
N GLU A 45 3.22 -10.62 -5.73
CA GLU A 45 3.12 -11.86 -4.96
C GLU A 45 2.38 -11.64 -3.65
N LEU A 46 1.68 -12.67 -3.20
CA LEU A 46 1.01 -12.66 -1.89
C LEU A 46 1.98 -13.11 -0.81
N ASP A 47 2.07 -12.34 0.27
CA ASP A 47 2.73 -12.76 1.49
C ASP A 47 1.76 -13.61 2.31
N LYS A 48 1.95 -14.91 2.28
CA LYS A 48 1.10 -15.87 2.99
C LYS A 48 1.18 -15.75 4.51
N ASN A 49 2.24 -15.11 5.01
CA ASN A 49 2.47 -14.89 6.44
C ASN A 49 2.11 -13.46 6.88
N LEU A 50 1.48 -12.69 6.01
CA LEU A 50 1.07 -11.34 6.33
C LEU A 50 0.06 -11.34 7.47
N LYS A 51 0.35 -10.55 8.50
CA LYS A 51 -0.53 -10.37 9.66
C LYS A 51 -0.59 -8.90 10.02
N ARG A 52 -1.76 -8.46 10.45
CA ARG A 52 -1.90 -7.13 11.04
C ARG A 52 -1.09 -7.05 12.33
N ARG A 53 -0.69 -5.84 12.71
CA ARG A 53 0.03 -5.59 13.95
C ARG A 53 -0.89 -5.78 15.16
N ILE A 54 -0.29 -6.12 16.31
CA ILE A 54 -1.00 -6.09 17.59
C ILE A 54 -1.02 -4.65 18.07
N LEU A 55 -2.18 -4.03 17.98
CA LEU A 55 -2.40 -2.61 18.30
C LEU A 55 -3.72 -2.45 19.06
N PRO A 56 -3.90 -1.33 19.81
CA PRO A 56 -5.20 -0.99 20.36
C PRO A 56 -6.27 -0.96 19.27
N LYS A 57 -7.44 -1.51 19.57
CA LYS A 57 -8.53 -1.69 18.58
C LYS A 57 -9.00 -0.41 17.90
N LYS A 58 -8.88 0.73 18.57
CA LYS A 58 -9.27 2.04 18.03
C LYS A 58 -8.38 2.52 16.88
N ILE A 59 -7.19 1.91 16.70
CA ILE A 59 -6.24 2.30 15.67
C ILE A 59 -6.50 1.49 14.42
N LYS A 60 -6.83 2.17 13.33
CA LYS A 60 -6.99 1.52 12.01
C LYS A 60 -5.64 1.20 11.42
N GLN A 61 -5.51 0.02 10.84
CA GLN A 61 -4.28 -0.44 10.21
C GLN A 61 -4.40 -0.39 8.70
N VAL A 62 -3.51 0.37 8.08
CA VAL A 62 -3.48 0.59 6.64
C VAL A 62 -2.34 -0.22 6.02
N TYR A 63 -2.66 -1.08 5.08
CA TYR A 63 -1.68 -1.82 4.30
C TYR A 63 -1.21 -0.96 3.13
N CYS A 64 0.10 -0.69 3.07
CA CYS A 64 0.69 0.16 2.05
C CYS A 64 1.43 -0.69 1.03
N VAL A 65 1.10 -0.53 -0.25
CA VAL A 65 1.79 -1.19 -1.35
C VAL A 65 2.36 -0.14 -2.29
N SER A 66 3.57 -0.38 -2.78
CA SER A 66 4.27 0.52 -3.72
C SER A 66 4.61 -0.26 -4.99
N PRO A 67 3.69 -0.36 -5.96
CA PRO A 67 4.00 -0.97 -7.24
C PRO A 67 5.14 -0.22 -7.93
N THR A 68 6.05 -0.97 -8.54
CA THR A 68 7.17 -0.37 -9.28
C THR A 68 6.70 0.16 -10.64
N SER A 69 7.59 0.86 -11.35
CA SER A 69 7.33 1.34 -12.71
C SER A 69 6.92 0.22 -13.69
N GLU A 70 7.30 -1.01 -13.39
CA GLU A 70 6.88 -2.19 -14.15
C GLU A 70 5.37 -2.36 -14.20
N PHE A 71 4.63 -1.78 -13.23
CA PHE A 71 3.16 -1.84 -13.21
C PHE A 71 2.56 -1.39 -14.54
N PHE A 72 3.07 -0.29 -15.09
CA PHE A 72 2.50 0.33 -16.30
C PHE A 72 2.90 -0.34 -17.62
N LYS A 73 3.81 -1.32 -17.58
CA LYS A 73 4.17 -2.10 -18.78
C LYS A 73 3.03 -3.03 -19.22
N ASP A 74 2.25 -3.52 -18.27
CA ASP A 74 1.04 -4.31 -18.54
C ASP A 74 0.00 -3.97 -17.47
N SER A 75 -0.61 -2.80 -17.60
CA SER A 75 -1.54 -2.25 -16.62
C SER A 75 -2.73 -3.15 -16.33
N LYS A 76 -3.28 -3.79 -17.35
CA LYS A 76 -4.46 -4.67 -17.20
C LYS A 76 -4.15 -5.88 -16.32
N LYS A 77 -3.06 -6.57 -16.63
CA LYS A 77 -2.61 -7.74 -15.85
C LYS A 77 -2.24 -7.33 -14.43
N ASN A 78 -1.46 -6.26 -14.30
CA ASN A 78 -0.95 -5.79 -13.02
C ASN A 78 -2.07 -5.22 -12.14
N LEU A 79 -3.09 -4.60 -12.72
CA LEU A 79 -4.25 -4.16 -11.97
C LEU A 79 -4.99 -5.34 -11.33
N SER A 80 -5.14 -6.44 -12.07
CA SER A 80 -5.74 -7.67 -11.57
C SER A 80 -4.94 -8.26 -10.40
N LEU A 81 -3.60 -8.29 -10.51
CA LEU A 81 -2.70 -8.74 -9.45
C LEU A 81 -2.76 -7.82 -8.24
N LEU A 82 -2.84 -6.51 -8.44
CA LEU A 82 -2.97 -5.54 -7.37
C LEU A 82 -4.29 -5.73 -6.60
N LYS A 83 -5.40 -5.85 -7.29
CA LYS A 83 -6.70 -6.13 -6.67
C LYS A 83 -6.67 -7.39 -5.81
N ARG A 84 -6.06 -8.45 -6.32
CA ARG A 84 -5.87 -9.71 -5.59
C ARG A 84 -5.06 -9.51 -4.32
N LYS A 85 -3.96 -8.77 -4.41
CA LYS A 85 -3.10 -8.46 -3.26
C LYS A 85 -3.83 -7.68 -2.19
N LEU A 86 -4.56 -6.65 -2.60
CA LEU A 86 -5.32 -5.80 -1.68
C LEU A 86 -6.46 -6.58 -1.01
N SER A 87 -7.15 -7.43 -1.76
CA SER A 87 -8.17 -8.33 -1.19
C SER A 87 -7.58 -9.26 -0.13
N HIS A 88 -6.40 -9.80 -0.38
CA HIS A 88 -5.69 -10.64 0.60
C HIS A 88 -5.38 -9.87 1.88
N ALA A 89 -4.89 -8.63 1.75
CA ALA A 89 -4.58 -7.79 2.90
C ALA A 89 -5.83 -7.48 3.75
N LEU A 90 -6.93 -7.14 3.10
CA LEU A 90 -8.18 -6.81 3.79
C LEU A 90 -8.90 -8.03 4.36
N GLU A 91 -9.06 -9.08 3.57
CA GLU A 91 -9.92 -10.22 3.91
C GLU A 91 -9.20 -11.32 4.69
N LYS A 92 -7.94 -11.59 4.38
CA LYS A 92 -7.15 -12.65 5.02
C LYS A 92 -6.28 -12.15 6.14
N ALA A 93 -5.53 -11.07 5.91
CA ALA A 93 -4.64 -10.51 6.93
C ALA A 93 -5.35 -9.59 7.92
N GLY A 94 -6.54 -9.09 7.58
CA GLY A 94 -7.39 -8.32 8.49
C GLY A 94 -7.04 -6.84 8.61
N PHE A 95 -6.33 -6.27 7.63
CA PHE A 95 -6.12 -4.82 7.60
C PHE A 95 -7.44 -4.09 7.39
N ASP A 96 -7.54 -2.87 7.94
CA ASP A 96 -8.76 -2.08 7.88
C ASP A 96 -8.88 -1.28 6.58
N GLU A 97 -7.74 -0.78 6.09
CA GLU A 97 -7.67 0.09 4.92
C GLU A 97 -6.43 -0.24 4.08
N ILE A 98 -6.38 0.30 2.88
CA ILE A 98 -5.26 0.15 1.95
C ILE A 98 -4.77 1.52 1.48
N ALA A 99 -3.48 1.60 1.18
CA ALA A 99 -2.86 2.76 0.55
C ALA A 99 -1.93 2.28 -0.58
N ILE A 100 -1.94 3.01 -1.68
CA ILE A 100 -1.10 2.73 -2.84
C ILE A 100 -0.15 3.90 -3.02
N PHE A 101 1.15 3.62 -3.01
CA PHE A 101 2.20 4.60 -3.21
C PHE A 101 2.90 4.35 -4.54
N PHE A 102 2.82 5.31 -5.45
CA PHE A 102 3.56 5.31 -6.70
C PHE A 102 4.81 6.19 -6.58
N ASP A 103 5.65 5.88 -5.60
CA ASP A 103 6.91 6.56 -5.37
C ASP A 103 8.09 5.81 -6.01
N ASP A 104 9.21 6.49 -6.20
CA ASP A 104 10.42 5.95 -6.81
C ASP A 104 10.20 5.36 -8.22
N ILE A 105 9.30 5.95 -9.00
CA ILE A 105 9.07 5.54 -10.38
C ILE A 105 10.17 6.13 -11.27
N ASP A 106 10.83 5.26 -12.04
CA ASP A 106 11.83 5.68 -13.02
C ASP A 106 11.14 6.30 -14.23
N ILE A 107 11.36 7.60 -14.43
CA ILE A 107 10.81 8.36 -15.55
C ILE A 107 11.85 8.66 -16.65
N THR A 108 13.04 8.08 -16.57
CA THR A 108 14.13 8.35 -17.51
C THR A 108 13.80 8.02 -18.96
N ASN A 109 12.85 7.12 -19.21
CA ASN A 109 12.41 6.71 -20.54
C ASN A 109 11.31 7.60 -21.12
N PHE A 110 10.89 8.66 -20.40
CA PHE A 110 9.83 9.57 -20.82
C PHE A 110 10.37 10.99 -20.95
N GLY A 111 9.86 11.79 -21.89
CA GLY A 111 10.07 13.24 -21.90
C GLY A 111 9.43 13.83 -20.64
N GLN A 112 10.12 14.72 -19.92
CA GLN A 112 9.72 15.14 -18.57
C GLN A 112 8.26 15.61 -18.46
N GLU A 113 7.82 16.54 -19.31
CA GLU A 113 6.46 17.07 -19.27
C GLU A 113 5.40 16.05 -19.70
N ALA A 114 5.69 15.31 -20.75
CA ALA A 114 4.80 14.26 -21.24
C ALA A 114 4.67 13.13 -20.24
N ALA A 115 5.77 12.77 -19.55
CA ALA A 115 5.78 11.76 -18.52
C ALA A 115 4.91 12.16 -17.34
N ASP A 116 4.99 13.40 -16.88
CA ASP A 116 4.24 13.89 -15.72
C ASP A 116 2.73 13.84 -15.96
N LYS A 117 2.27 14.30 -17.13
CA LYS A 117 0.85 14.25 -17.50
C LYS A 117 0.34 12.81 -17.65
N ASP A 118 1.07 12.01 -18.38
CA ASP A 118 0.70 10.62 -18.66
C ASP A 118 0.71 9.76 -17.38
N LEU A 119 1.72 9.98 -16.54
CA LEU A 119 1.84 9.28 -15.27
C LEU A 119 0.71 9.64 -14.31
N GLY A 120 0.37 10.91 -14.19
CA GLY A 120 -0.76 11.36 -13.37
C GLY A 120 -2.08 10.76 -13.82
N LYS A 121 -2.32 10.71 -15.12
CA LYS A 121 -3.50 10.08 -15.69
C LYS A 121 -3.55 8.58 -15.39
N LYS A 122 -2.42 7.88 -15.54
CA LYS A 122 -2.31 6.44 -15.25
C LYS A 122 -2.54 6.15 -13.77
N HIS A 123 -1.99 6.97 -12.87
CA HIS A 123 -2.25 6.85 -11.44
C HIS A 123 -3.74 7.02 -11.12
N ALA A 124 -4.38 8.01 -11.72
CA ALA A 124 -5.81 8.26 -11.54
C ALA A 124 -6.66 7.08 -12.02
N GLU A 125 -6.32 6.50 -13.16
CA GLU A 125 -7.01 5.32 -13.69
C GLU A 125 -6.92 4.13 -12.73
N VAL A 126 -5.74 3.86 -12.18
CA VAL A 126 -5.53 2.78 -11.21
C VAL A 126 -6.33 3.03 -9.94
N LEU A 127 -6.26 4.24 -9.39
CA LEU A 127 -6.97 4.60 -8.17
C LEU A 127 -8.49 4.49 -8.35
N ASN A 128 -9.00 4.92 -9.50
CA ASN A 128 -10.42 4.80 -9.82
C ASN A 128 -10.87 3.34 -9.88
N GLU A 129 -10.11 2.49 -10.56
CA GLU A 129 -10.41 1.06 -10.68
C GLU A 129 -10.38 0.35 -9.32
N VAL A 130 -9.37 0.65 -8.51
CA VAL A 130 -9.26 0.08 -7.16
C VAL A 130 -10.43 0.56 -6.29
N SER A 131 -10.76 1.84 -6.35
CA SER A 131 -11.86 2.43 -5.58
C SER A 131 -13.21 1.80 -5.95
N MET A 132 -13.44 1.50 -7.23
CA MET A 132 -14.63 0.81 -7.69
C MET A 132 -14.71 -0.65 -7.21
N HIS A 133 -13.55 -1.31 -7.13
CA HIS A 133 -13.46 -2.70 -6.65
C HIS A 133 -13.70 -2.81 -5.14
N PHE A 134 -13.32 -1.79 -4.37
CA PHE A 134 -13.46 -1.76 -2.90
C PHE A 134 -14.33 -0.57 -2.43
N PRO A 135 -15.61 -0.50 -2.83
CA PRO A 135 -16.45 0.67 -2.52
C PRO A 135 -16.62 0.94 -1.03
N LYS A 136 -16.53 -0.07 -0.19
CA LYS A 136 -16.64 0.05 1.26
C LYS A 136 -15.44 0.74 1.92
N GLN A 137 -14.35 0.92 1.20
CA GLN A 137 -13.12 1.56 1.68
C GLN A 137 -13.13 3.08 1.50
N LYS A 138 -14.19 3.66 0.94
CA LYS A 138 -14.30 5.10 0.67
C LYS A 138 -14.47 5.97 1.91
N ASN A 139 -14.75 5.38 3.02
CA ASN A 139 -14.94 6.10 4.28
C ASN A 139 -13.65 6.05 5.10
#